data_e6bf31be2134051a3b5d084b60e08a1c
#
_entry.id   e6bf31be2134051a3b5d084b60e08a1c
#
_cell.length_a   1.000
_cell.length_b   1.000
_cell.length_c   1.000
_cell.angle_alpha   90.00
_cell.angle_beta   90.00
_cell.angle_gamma   90.00
#
_symmetry.space_group_name_H-M   'P 1'
#
loop_
_entity.id
_entity.type
_entity.pdbx_description
1 polymer ?
#
loop_
_entity_poly.entity_id
_entity_poly.type
_entity_poly.pdbx_seq_one_letter_code
_entity_poly.pdbx_strand_id
1 'polypeptide(L)'
;AIQEVLDAPETVQTYYVIDGALSETPAPGADTITAEKVHLGLDAEGQPIGFAITGQEPGFQDYILVIFGYDPSADQVLAMKVLESKETPGLGDKIMKDSSFVAGFRQAAALLEGVKPGAGSGSENEVDMITGATISSRTVIGIINHRIEALDPVLEAAAGDGS
;
A
#
# COMPACT_ATOMS: atom_id res chain seq x y z
N ALA A 1 -0.91 9.79 7.51
CA ALA A 1 -0.43 8.83 6.49
C ALA A 1 -1.51 8.49 5.47
N ILE A 2 -2.74 8.26 5.90
CA ILE A 2 -3.87 7.97 4.99
C ILE A 2 -4.06 9.11 4.00
N GLN A 3 -3.99 10.34 4.43
CA GLN A 3 -4.14 11.52 3.60
C GLN A 3 -3.10 11.58 2.48
N GLU A 4 -1.88 11.14 2.76
CA GLU A 4 -0.78 11.19 1.80
C GLU A 4 -0.90 10.11 0.71
N VAL A 5 -1.40 8.93 1.06
CA VAL A 5 -1.49 7.82 0.11
C VAL A 5 -2.80 7.79 -0.68
N LEU A 6 -3.81 8.53 -0.23
CA LEU A 6 -5.11 8.65 -0.90
C LEU A 6 -5.37 10.02 -1.52
N ASP A 7 -4.35 10.87 -1.60
CA ASP A 7 -4.45 12.19 -2.21
C ASP A 7 -5.52 13.08 -1.53
N ALA A 8 -5.40 13.20 -0.22
CA ALA A 8 -6.25 14.07 0.63
C ALA A 8 -7.75 13.84 0.45
N PRO A 9 -8.26 12.65 0.81
CA PRO A 9 -9.69 12.37 0.70
C PRO A 9 -10.50 13.29 1.60
N GLU A 10 -11.71 13.62 1.18
CA GLU A 10 -12.63 14.44 1.97
C GLU A 10 -13.13 13.68 3.20
N THR A 11 -13.43 12.38 3.03
CA THR A 11 -13.89 11.49 4.10
C THR A 11 -13.13 10.18 4.04
N VAL A 12 -12.98 9.53 5.19
CA VAL A 12 -12.37 8.20 5.29
C VAL A 12 -13.29 7.29 6.09
N GLN A 13 -13.60 6.12 5.54
CA GLN A 13 -14.38 5.09 6.22
C GLN A 13 -13.48 3.90 6.51
N THR A 14 -13.51 3.39 7.74
CA THR A 14 -12.71 2.23 8.15
C THR A 14 -13.56 0.96 8.06
N TYR A 15 -13.00 -0.07 7.45
CA TYR A 15 -13.61 -1.39 7.36
C TYR A 15 -12.69 -2.45 7.97
N TYR A 16 -13.29 -3.41 8.65
CA TYR A 16 -12.58 -4.59 9.15
C TYR A 16 -12.66 -5.71 8.11
N VAL A 17 -11.56 -6.42 7.91
CA VAL A 17 -11.55 -7.59 7.01
C VAL A 17 -11.85 -8.82 7.84
N ILE A 18 -13.00 -9.43 7.61
CA ILE A 18 -13.49 -10.59 8.37
C ILE A 18 -13.94 -11.66 7.39
N ASP A 19 -13.30 -12.82 7.44
CA ASP A 19 -13.66 -13.98 6.61
C ASP A 19 -13.81 -13.65 5.11
N GLY A 20 -12.89 -12.84 4.60
CA GLY A 20 -12.88 -12.47 3.19
C GLY A 20 -13.91 -11.43 2.78
N ALA A 21 -14.45 -10.68 3.74
CA ALA A 21 -15.43 -9.61 3.49
C ALA A 21 -15.12 -8.38 4.32
N LEU A 22 -15.59 -7.22 3.86
CA LEU A 22 -15.45 -5.97 4.61
C LEU A 22 -16.64 -5.78 5.54
N SER A 23 -16.37 -5.33 6.76
CA SER A 23 -17.39 -5.05 7.78
C SER A 23 -17.14 -3.70 8.42
N GLU A 24 -18.20 -2.93 8.67
CA GLU A 24 -18.09 -1.67 9.37
C GLU A 24 -17.83 -1.87 10.87
N THR A 25 -18.09 -3.08 11.38
CA THR A 25 -17.89 -3.42 12.78
C THR A 25 -16.87 -4.56 12.93
N PRO A 26 -16.08 -4.55 14.01
CA PRO A 26 -15.12 -5.64 14.25
C PRO A 26 -15.84 -6.94 14.60
N ALA A 27 -15.14 -8.07 14.45
CA ALA A 27 -15.65 -9.36 14.88
C ALA A 27 -15.88 -9.36 16.41
N PRO A 28 -16.91 -10.07 16.91
CA PRO A 28 -17.16 -10.12 18.36
C PRO A 28 -15.91 -10.59 19.12
N GLY A 29 -15.50 -9.82 20.12
CA GLY A 29 -14.33 -10.14 20.94
C GLY A 29 -12.99 -9.81 20.29
N ALA A 30 -12.96 -9.25 19.09
CA ALA A 30 -11.72 -8.89 18.41
C ALA A 30 -11.07 -7.67 19.04
N ASP A 31 -9.72 -7.66 19.05
CA ASP A 31 -8.95 -6.49 19.42
C ASP A 31 -8.94 -5.53 18.24
N THR A 32 -9.58 -4.36 18.37
CA THR A 32 -9.69 -3.38 17.28
C THR A 32 -8.37 -2.75 16.91
N ILE A 33 -7.36 -2.83 17.77
CA ILE A 33 -6.02 -2.30 17.48
C ILE A 33 -5.27 -3.23 16.52
N THR A 34 -5.35 -4.54 16.76
CA THR A 34 -4.63 -5.54 15.96
C THR A 34 -5.45 -6.14 14.83
N ALA A 35 -6.77 -5.90 14.81
CA ALA A 35 -7.64 -6.41 13.76
C ALA A 35 -7.23 -5.88 12.39
N GLU A 36 -7.35 -6.72 11.36
CA GLU A 36 -7.05 -6.33 10.00
C GLU A 36 -8.08 -5.31 9.50
N LYS A 37 -7.60 -4.18 9.02
CA LYS A 37 -8.43 -3.05 8.58
C LYS A 37 -7.96 -2.50 7.25
N VAL A 38 -8.91 -1.92 6.50
CA VAL A 38 -8.61 -1.08 5.34
C VAL A 38 -9.42 0.20 5.48
N HIS A 39 -8.93 1.28 4.87
CA HIS A 39 -9.58 2.59 4.97
C HIS A 39 -9.97 3.05 3.56
N LEU A 40 -11.26 3.27 3.34
CA LEU A 40 -11.78 3.77 2.07
C LEU A 40 -11.80 5.29 2.09
N GLY A 41 -11.10 5.92 1.14
CA GLY A 41 -11.14 7.36 0.94
C GLY A 41 -12.23 7.75 -0.05
N LEU A 42 -12.99 8.78 0.27
CA LEU A 42 -14.05 9.32 -0.57
C LEU A 42 -13.76 10.78 -0.90
N ASP A 43 -14.10 11.20 -2.10
CA ASP A 43 -13.97 12.61 -2.51
C ASP A 43 -15.15 13.44 -2.02
N ALA A 44 -15.19 14.73 -2.39
CA ALA A 44 -16.23 15.65 -1.97
C ALA A 44 -17.63 15.25 -2.47
N GLU A 45 -17.70 14.48 -3.55
CA GLU A 45 -18.95 13.96 -4.12
C GLU A 45 -19.33 12.59 -3.55
N GLY A 46 -18.57 12.08 -2.60
CA GLY A 46 -18.82 10.76 -2.00
C GLY A 46 -18.38 9.59 -2.87
N GLN A 47 -17.57 9.85 -3.90
CA GLN A 47 -17.07 8.79 -4.78
C GLN A 47 -15.80 8.18 -4.23
N PRO A 48 -15.59 6.84 -4.38
CA PRO A 48 -14.38 6.20 -3.91
C PRO A 48 -13.14 6.69 -4.65
N ILE A 49 -12.10 7.08 -3.89
CA ILE A 49 -10.78 7.39 -4.42
C ILE A 49 -9.95 6.11 -4.47
N GLY A 50 -9.97 5.35 -3.39
CA GLY A 50 -9.21 4.13 -3.21
C GLY A 50 -9.15 3.71 -1.76
N PHE A 51 -8.41 2.64 -1.50
CA PHE A 51 -8.23 2.11 -0.15
C PHE A 51 -6.81 2.36 0.35
N ALA A 52 -6.68 2.77 1.60
CA ALA A 52 -5.40 2.82 2.29
C ALA A 52 -5.22 1.49 3.03
N ILE A 53 -4.13 0.80 2.75
CA ILE A 53 -3.85 -0.54 3.24
C ILE A 53 -2.48 -0.55 3.90
N THR A 54 -2.35 -1.19 5.06
CA THR A 54 -1.06 -1.38 5.72
C THR A 54 -0.58 -2.82 5.53
N GLY A 55 0.74 -2.99 5.49
CA GLY A 55 1.37 -4.29 5.47
C GLY A 55 2.72 -4.24 6.16
N GLN A 56 3.17 -5.39 6.65
CA GLN A 56 4.41 -5.50 7.40
C GLN A 56 5.09 -6.84 7.05
N GLU A 57 6.37 -6.78 6.68
CA GLU A 57 7.17 -7.98 6.39
C GLU A 57 8.62 -7.75 6.77
N PRO A 58 9.42 -8.83 6.97
CA PRO A 58 10.83 -8.70 7.28
C PRO A 58 11.61 -8.08 6.12
N GLY A 59 12.39 -7.04 6.43
CA GLY A 59 13.37 -6.47 5.53
C GLY A 59 14.75 -7.09 5.76
N PHE A 60 15.80 -6.29 5.57
CA PHE A 60 17.18 -6.77 5.79
C PHE A 60 17.52 -6.88 7.28
N GLN A 61 17.14 -5.89 8.10
CA GLN A 61 17.45 -5.85 9.54
C GLN A 61 16.26 -6.25 10.41
N ASP A 62 15.08 -5.74 10.10
CA ASP A 62 13.88 -5.91 10.92
C ASP A 62 12.65 -5.73 10.04
N TYR A 63 11.47 -5.79 10.63
CA TYR A 63 10.21 -5.59 9.91
C TYR A 63 10.11 -4.17 9.35
N ILE A 64 9.51 -4.07 8.18
CA ILE A 64 9.19 -2.81 7.54
C ILE A 64 7.68 -2.71 7.51
N LEU A 65 7.14 -1.59 8.01
CA LEU A 65 5.70 -1.30 8.00
C LEU A 65 5.41 -0.24 6.94
N VAL A 66 4.52 -0.54 6.02
CA VAL A 66 4.18 0.33 4.90
C VAL A 66 2.68 0.57 4.86
N ILE A 67 2.27 1.80 4.52
CA ILE A 67 0.91 2.10 4.11
C ILE A 67 0.93 2.49 2.64
N PHE A 68 -0.07 2.05 1.90
CA PHE A 68 -0.20 2.44 0.48
C PHE A 68 -1.66 2.64 0.12
N GLY A 69 -1.90 3.46 -0.91
CA GLY A 69 -3.22 3.63 -1.50
C GLY A 69 -3.37 2.73 -2.71
N TYR A 70 -4.52 2.10 -2.86
CA TYR A 70 -4.81 1.20 -3.96
C TYR A 70 -6.22 1.45 -4.51
N ASP A 71 -6.32 1.59 -5.83
CA ASP A 71 -7.59 1.72 -6.54
C ASP A 71 -7.88 0.39 -7.25
N PRO A 72 -8.81 -0.43 -6.73
CA PRO A 72 -9.09 -1.73 -7.34
C PRO A 72 -9.79 -1.61 -8.70
N SER A 73 -10.49 -0.53 -8.98
CA SER A 73 -11.15 -0.34 -10.27
C SER A 73 -10.16 -0.08 -11.40
N ALA A 74 -9.05 0.59 -11.09
CA ALA A 74 -7.98 0.86 -12.05
C ALA A 74 -6.82 -0.14 -11.94
N ASP A 75 -6.83 -0.99 -10.92
CA ASP A 75 -5.76 -1.92 -10.58
C ASP A 75 -4.42 -1.18 -10.46
N GLN A 76 -4.41 -0.13 -9.65
CA GLN A 76 -3.33 0.85 -9.59
C GLN A 76 -2.99 1.22 -8.15
N VAL A 77 -1.69 1.27 -7.85
CA VAL A 77 -1.18 1.83 -6.60
C VAL A 77 -1.17 3.35 -6.74
N LEU A 78 -1.79 4.04 -5.78
CA LEU A 78 -1.90 5.51 -5.83
C LEU A 78 -0.65 6.19 -5.28
N ALA A 79 -0.15 5.71 -4.15
CA ALA A 79 1.06 6.19 -3.49
C ALA A 79 1.43 5.23 -2.37
N MET A 80 2.63 5.38 -1.80
CA MET A 80 3.03 4.60 -0.62
C MET A 80 3.84 5.47 0.35
N LYS A 81 3.89 5.01 1.60
CA LYS A 81 4.72 5.62 2.63
C LYS A 81 5.22 4.53 3.57
N VAL A 82 6.49 4.56 3.90
CA VAL A 82 7.05 3.68 4.93
C VAL A 82 6.75 4.33 6.29
N LEU A 83 5.99 3.62 7.12
CA LEU A 83 5.58 4.11 8.44
C LEU A 83 6.62 3.80 9.50
N GLU A 84 7.27 2.63 9.40
CA GLU A 84 8.28 2.21 10.37
C GLU A 84 9.32 1.35 9.67
N SER A 85 10.58 1.61 9.96
CA SER A 85 11.70 0.84 9.45
C SER A 85 12.88 0.97 10.41
N LYS A 86 13.52 -0.15 10.71
CA LYS A 86 14.75 -0.21 11.52
C LYS A 86 15.95 -0.65 10.67
N GLU A 87 15.89 -0.37 9.38
CA GLU A 87 16.97 -0.69 8.46
C GLU A 87 18.20 0.15 8.73
N THR A 88 19.36 -0.32 8.28
CA THR A 88 20.65 0.34 8.54
C THR A 88 20.67 1.79 8.05
N PRO A 89 21.01 2.77 8.90
CA PRO A 89 21.12 4.17 8.48
C PRO A 89 22.09 4.36 7.31
N GLY A 90 21.67 5.15 6.32
CA GLY A 90 22.45 5.39 5.11
C GLY A 90 22.38 4.28 4.08
N LEU A 91 21.75 3.15 4.40
CA LEU A 91 21.57 2.00 3.49
C LEU A 91 20.07 1.72 3.32
N GLY A 92 19.56 0.71 4.05
CA GLY A 92 18.15 0.30 3.92
C GLY A 92 17.14 1.36 4.30
N ASP A 93 17.48 2.31 5.15
CA ASP A 93 16.59 3.41 5.54
C ASP A 93 16.28 4.38 4.40
N LYS A 94 17.00 4.28 3.28
CA LYS A 94 16.70 5.09 2.08
C LYS A 94 15.28 4.85 1.56
N ILE A 95 14.67 3.71 1.88
CA ILE A 95 13.26 3.47 1.49
C ILE A 95 12.31 4.52 2.08
N MET A 96 12.67 5.14 3.21
CA MET A 96 11.90 6.23 3.81
C MET A 96 12.34 7.60 3.29
N LYS A 97 13.62 7.76 3.00
CA LYS A 97 14.24 9.07 2.76
C LYS A 97 14.40 9.43 1.29
N ASP A 98 14.47 8.44 0.41
CA ASP A 98 14.64 8.69 -1.03
C ASP A 98 13.30 9.06 -1.66
N SER A 99 13.12 10.34 -1.95
CA SER A 99 11.87 10.84 -2.53
C SER A 99 11.59 10.30 -3.93
N SER A 100 12.64 9.97 -4.70
CA SER A 100 12.47 9.36 -6.02
C SER A 100 11.89 7.95 -5.91
N PHE A 101 12.35 7.18 -4.93
CA PHE A 101 11.83 5.84 -4.68
C PHE A 101 10.34 5.90 -4.31
N VAL A 102 10.00 6.76 -3.35
CA VAL A 102 8.61 6.94 -2.91
C VAL A 102 7.73 7.41 -4.08
N ALA A 103 8.20 8.35 -4.87
CA ALA A 103 7.45 8.87 -6.02
C ALA A 103 7.24 7.82 -7.11
N GLY A 104 8.11 6.82 -7.22
CA GLY A 104 8.00 5.75 -8.21
C GLY A 104 6.75 4.87 -8.05
N PHE A 105 6.14 4.90 -6.87
CA PHE A 105 4.91 4.12 -6.61
C PHE A 105 3.64 4.87 -7.02
N ARG A 106 3.73 6.16 -7.32
CA ARG A 106 2.55 6.94 -7.68
C ARG A 106 1.96 6.48 -8.99
N GLN A 107 0.69 6.09 -8.96
CA GLN A 107 -0.06 5.63 -10.12
C GLN A 107 0.60 4.45 -10.86
N ALA A 108 1.34 3.64 -10.13
CA ALA A 108 1.96 2.44 -10.70
C ALA A 108 0.94 1.32 -10.83
N ALA A 109 0.96 0.63 -11.96
CA ALA A 109 0.04 -0.48 -12.19
C ALA A 109 0.39 -1.68 -11.30
N ALA A 110 -0.62 -2.33 -10.74
CA ALA A 110 -0.42 -3.56 -9.97
C ALA A 110 -0.36 -4.77 -10.93
N LEU A 111 0.33 -5.82 -10.64
CA LEU A 111 1.25 -5.95 -9.51
C LEU A 111 2.59 -5.31 -9.86
N LEU A 112 3.27 -4.79 -8.87
CA LEU A 112 4.52 -4.06 -9.06
C LEU A 112 5.70 -4.99 -9.37
N GLU A 113 6.64 -4.49 -10.17
CA GLU A 113 7.89 -5.18 -10.46
C GLU A 113 9.08 -4.27 -10.12
N GLY A 114 9.97 -4.74 -9.24
CA GLY A 114 11.17 -4.01 -8.90
C GLY A 114 12.24 -4.20 -9.96
N VAL A 115 12.82 -3.11 -10.43
CA VAL A 115 13.89 -3.14 -11.43
C VAL A 115 15.08 -2.32 -10.93
N LYS A 116 16.28 -2.62 -11.46
CA LYS A 116 17.45 -1.80 -11.16
C LYS A 116 17.27 -0.44 -11.80
N PRO A 117 17.76 0.64 -11.17
CA PRO A 117 17.65 1.98 -11.73
C PRO A 117 18.17 2.04 -13.17
N GLY A 118 17.35 2.54 -14.09
CA GLY A 118 17.70 2.64 -15.50
C GLY A 118 17.59 1.35 -16.30
N ALA A 119 17.22 0.22 -15.65
CA ALA A 119 17.11 -1.08 -16.34
C ALA A 119 15.66 -1.42 -16.73
N GLY A 120 14.69 -0.60 -16.38
CA GLY A 120 13.30 -0.84 -16.71
C GLY A 120 13.00 -0.72 -18.19
N SER A 121 11.91 -1.36 -18.61
CA SER A 121 11.43 -1.33 -20.01
C SER A 121 10.42 -0.21 -20.27
N GLY A 122 10.08 0.57 -19.24
CA GLY A 122 9.07 1.61 -19.33
C GLY A 122 7.64 1.14 -19.07
N SER A 123 7.48 -0.09 -18.57
CA SER A 123 6.16 -0.60 -18.18
C SER A 123 5.61 0.15 -16.97
N GLU A 124 4.30 0.32 -16.92
CA GLU A 124 3.64 1.09 -15.86
C GLU A 124 3.72 0.46 -14.48
N ASN A 125 4.04 -0.84 -14.39
CA ASN A 125 4.18 -1.57 -13.13
C ASN A 125 5.60 -1.60 -12.59
N GLU A 126 6.56 -1.01 -13.28
CA GLU A 126 7.96 -1.04 -12.86
C GLU A 126 8.27 0.07 -11.85
N VAL A 127 9.02 -0.30 -10.81
CA VAL A 127 9.49 0.64 -9.78
C VAL A 127 11.01 0.49 -9.67
N ASP A 128 11.73 1.60 -9.82
CA ASP A 128 13.19 1.60 -9.67
C ASP A 128 13.56 1.35 -8.20
N MET A 129 14.33 0.28 -7.97
CA MET A 129 14.84 -0.03 -6.64
C MET A 129 16.02 0.87 -6.30
N ILE A 130 16.31 1.03 -5.02
CA ILE A 130 17.41 1.88 -4.56
C ILE A 130 18.72 1.11 -4.64
N THR A 131 19.73 1.69 -5.31
CA THR A 131 21.09 1.14 -5.34
C THR A 131 21.66 1.09 -3.92
N GLY A 132 22.13 -0.09 -3.51
CA GLY A 132 22.63 -0.30 -2.15
C GLY A 132 21.56 -0.62 -1.12
N ALA A 133 20.28 -0.64 -1.52
CA ALA A 133 19.16 -0.97 -0.65
C ALA A 133 18.16 -1.89 -1.37
N THR A 134 18.65 -2.82 -2.18
CA THR A 134 17.83 -3.71 -3.01
C THR A 134 16.91 -4.59 -2.18
N ILE A 135 17.41 -5.16 -1.07
CA ILE A 135 16.60 -6.05 -0.22
C ILE A 135 15.44 -5.28 0.39
N SER A 136 15.72 -4.11 0.97
CA SER A 136 14.68 -3.27 1.59
C SER A 136 13.69 -2.77 0.54
N SER A 137 14.16 -2.39 -0.64
CA SER A 137 13.30 -1.97 -1.76
C SER A 137 12.36 -3.10 -2.20
N ARG A 138 12.89 -4.32 -2.34
CA ARG A 138 12.07 -5.49 -2.70
C ARG A 138 11.07 -5.84 -1.62
N THR A 139 11.42 -5.64 -0.36
CA THR A 139 10.50 -5.89 0.76
C THR A 139 9.29 -4.95 0.66
N VAL A 140 9.51 -3.66 0.41
CA VAL A 140 8.41 -2.70 0.24
C VAL A 140 7.50 -3.11 -0.91
N ILE A 141 8.07 -3.44 -2.06
CA ILE A 141 7.32 -3.87 -3.25
C ILE A 141 6.55 -5.16 -2.94
N GLY A 142 7.18 -6.11 -2.27
CA GLY A 142 6.56 -7.38 -1.88
C GLY A 142 5.40 -7.20 -0.92
N ILE A 143 5.54 -6.32 0.07
CA ILE A 143 4.45 -6.00 1.00
C ILE A 143 3.22 -5.56 0.24
N ILE A 144 3.38 -4.61 -0.68
CA ILE A 144 2.28 -4.06 -1.47
C ILE A 144 1.64 -5.15 -2.32
N ASN A 145 2.45 -5.92 -3.06
CA ASN A 145 1.95 -6.99 -3.92
C ASN A 145 1.20 -8.07 -3.15
N HIS A 146 1.75 -8.51 -2.02
CA HIS A 146 1.12 -9.55 -1.20
C HIS A 146 -0.22 -9.11 -0.64
N ARG A 147 -0.31 -7.84 -0.20
CA ARG A 147 -1.56 -7.30 0.31
C ARG A 147 -2.60 -7.15 -0.80
N ILE A 148 -2.18 -6.71 -1.99
CA ILE A 148 -3.09 -6.60 -3.14
C ILE A 148 -3.62 -7.99 -3.52
N GLU A 149 -2.75 -8.99 -3.64
CA GLU A 149 -3.17 -10.35 -3.98
C GLU A 149 -4.17 -10.92 -2.96
N ALA A 150 -3.95 -10.64 -1.68
CA ALA A 150 -4.82 -11.14 -0.61
C ALA A 150 -6.17 -10.42 -0.57
N LEU A 151 -6.20 -9.12 -0.86
CA LEU A 151 -7.37 -8.27 -0.65
C LEU A 151 -8.14 -7.92 -1.93
N ASP A 152 -7.52 -8.01 -3.09
CA ASP A 152 -8.14 -7.55 -4.35
C ASP A 152 -9.56 -8.06 -4.57
N PRO A 153 -9.86 -9.37 -4.42
CA PRO A 153 -11.23 -9.86 -4.58
C PRO A 153 -12.23 -9.22 -3.61
N VAL A 154 -11.77 -8.95 -2.38
CA VAL A 154 -12.60 -8.34 -1.33
C VAL A 154 -12.87 -6.87 -1.66
N LEU A 155 -11.83 -6.15 -2.10
CA LEU A 155 -11.91 -4.73 -2.40
C LEU A 155 -12.72 -4.46 -3.67
N GLU A 156 -12.58 -5.28 -4.70
CA GLU A 156 -13.36 -5.18 -5.93
C GLU A 156 -14.85 -5.37 -5.66
N ALA A 157 -15.21 -6.36 -4.84
CA ALA A 157 -16.59 -6.61 -4.46
C ALA A 157 -17.17 -5.40 -3.71
N ALA A 158 -16.41 -4.81 -2.78
CA ALA A 158 -16.85 -3.65 -2.02
C ALA A 158 -16.99 -2.41 -2.91
N ALA A 159 -16.04 -2.19 -3.82
CA ALA A 159 -16.10 -1.05 -4.75
C ALA A 159 -17.27 -1.18 -5.73
N GLY A 160 -17.57 -2.41 -6.19
CA GLY A 160 -18.72 -2.67 -7.04
C GLY A 160 -20.06 -2.43 -6.34
N ASP A 161 -20.14 -2.83 -5.07
CA ASP A 161 -21.36 -2.68 -4.26
C ASP A 161 -21.59 -1.21 -3.85
N GLY A 162 -20.53 -0.43 -3.75
CA GLY A 162 -20.59 0.96 -3.35
C GLY A 162 -20.93 1.93 -4.47
N SER A 163 -21.07 1.42 -5.66
CA SER A 163 -21.33 2.24 -6.84
C SER A 163 -22.82 2.46 -7.08
#